data_743aaee902678b5071a286efe277fdb4
#
_entry.id   743aaee902678b5071a286efe277fdb4
#
_cell.length_a   1.000
_cell.length_b   1.000
_cell.length_c   1.000
_cell.angle_alpha   90.00
_cell.angle_beta   90.00
_cell.angle_gamma   90.00
#
_symmetry.space_group_name_H-M   'P 1'
#
loop_
_entity.id
_entity.type
_entity.pdbx_description
1 polymer ?
#
loop_
_entity_poly.entity_id
_entity_poly.type
_entity_poly.pdbx_seq_one_letter_code
_entity_poly.pdbx_strand_id
1 'polypeptide(L)'
;MSIHGIRLALGNARRRDGIVNVGDDIEIVGINPTTKTTVTGVEMFRRLLDQGQAGDNIGVLLRGTKREDIERGQVLAKPGSITPHTKFECEVYVLKKEEGGRHTPFFKGYRPQFYFRTTDVTGACELPADTEMVMPGDNVTMNVELIHPIAMEEGLRFAIREGGRTVGAGVVTKITE
;
A
#
# COMPACT_ATOMS: atom_id res chain seq x y z
N MET A 1 -13.71 -23.49 13.99
CA MET A 1 -12.55 -22.92 13.29
C MET A 1 -12.81 -21.42 13.19
N SER A 2 -12.06 -20.59 13.90
CA SER A 2 -12.37 -19.14 13.97
C SER A 2 -11.69 -18.44 12.79
N ILE A 3 -12.48 -17.95 11.85
CA ILE A 3 -12.01 -17.15 10.73
C ILE A 3 -11.87 -15.72 11.25
N HIS A 4 -10.64 -15.26 11.37
CA HIS A 4 -10.36 -13.89 11.74
C HIS A 4 -10.02 -13.13 10.45
N GLY A 5 -10.95 -12.26 10.02
CA GLY A 5 -10.78 -11.44 8.84
C GLY A 5 -9.57 -10.50 8.99
N ILE A 6 -8.56 -10.74 8.19
CA ILE A 6 -7.48 -9.78 7.96
C ILE A 6 -7.90 -8.97 6.74
N ARG A 7 -7.89 -7.64 6.84
CA ARG A 7 -8.07 -6.78 5.68
C ARG A 7 -6.83 -6.88 4.81
N LEU A 8 -6.89 -7.73 3.82
CA LEU A 8 -5.92 -7.81 2.74
C LEU A 8 -6.47 -7.03 1.54
N ALA A 9 -5.66 -6.20 0.94
CA ALA A 9 -6.02 -5.62 -0.33
C ALA A 9 -5.85 -6.69 -1.42
N LEU A 10 -6.86 -6.92 -2.23
CA LEU A 10 -6.71 -7.68 -3.46
C LEU A 10 -5.98 -6.80 -4.47
N GLY A 11 -4.74 -7.18 -4.82
CA GLY A 11 -3.88 -6.36 -5.67
C GLY A 11 -4.00 -6.73 -7.14
N ASN A 12 -4.54 -5.81 -7.88
CA ASN A 12 -4.05 -5.42 -9.20
C ASN A 12 -4.68 -4.07 -9.56
N ALA A 13 -3.98 -2.97 -9.33
CA ALA A 13 -4.52 -1.61 -9.47
C ALA A 13 -4.87 -1.24 -10.93
N ARG A 14 -4.42 -1.99 -11.93
CA ARG A 14 -4.71 -1.76 -13.35
C ARG A 14 -5.85 -2.59 -13.93
N ARG A 15 -6.31 -3.63 -13.25
CA ARG A 15 -7.48 -4.41 -13.68
C ARG A 15 -8.58 -4.27 -12.66
N ARG A 16 -9.72 -3.79 -13.11
CA ARG A 16 -10.99 -3.81 -12.38
C ARG A 16 -11.46 -5.24 -12.04
N ASP A 17 -10.65 -6.23 -12.38
CA ASP A 17 -10.94 -7.66 -12.32
C ASP A 17 -10.13 -8.35 -11.22
N GLY A 18 -9.92 -7.66 -10.07
CA GLY A 18 -9.33 -8.28 -8.87
C GLY A 18 -10.31 -9.29 -8.28
N ILE A 19 -10.44 -10.45 -8.91
CA ILE A 19 -11.21 -11.58 -8.44
C ILE A 19 -10.25 -12.60 -7.86
N VAL A 20 -10.60 -13.15 -6.70
CA VAL A 20 -9.95 -14.30 -6.09
C VAL A 20 -10.96 -15.43 -5.94
N ASN A 21 -10.63 -16.61 -6.44
CA ASN A 21 -11.48 -17.80 -6.35
C ASN A 21 -10.92 -18.79 -5.34
N VAL A 22 -11.79 -19.63 -4.80
CA VAL A 22 -11.36 -20.82 -4.06
C VAL A 22 -10.60 -21.74 -5.02
N GLY A 23 -9.39 -22.14 -4.62
CA GLY A 23 -8.49 -22.95 -5.44
C GLY A 23 -7.39 -22.17 -6.16
N ASP A 24 -7.45 -20.83 -6.18
CA ASP A 24 -6.42 -20.01 -6.82
C ASP A 24 -5.10 -20.10 -6.08
N ASP A 25 -4.01 -20.23 -6.83
CA ASP A 25 -2.65 -20.03 -6.33
C ASP A 25 -2.33 -18.54 -6.34
N ILE A 26 -1.88 -18.04 -5.21
CA ILE A 26 -1.61 -16.62 -4.98
C ILE A 26 -0.27 -16.40 -4.29
N GLU A 27 0.20 -15.16 -4.34
CA GLU A 27 1.32 -14.66 -3.55
C GLU A 27 0.85 -13.64 -2.52
N ILE A 28 1.46 -13.69 -1.34
CA ILE A 28 1.34 -12.68 -0.29
C ILE A 28 2.55 -11.76 -0.42
N VAL A 29 2.33 -10.51 -0.79
CA VAL A 29 3.38 -9.56 -1.18
C VAL A 29 3.38 -8.35 -0.27
N GLY A 30 4.57 -7.91 0.11
CA GLY A 30 4.83 -6.71 0.92
C GLY A 30 5.20 -7.03 2.37
N ILE A 31 5.93 -6.11 3.00
CA ILE A 31 6.41 -6.12 4.39
C ILE A 31 7.39 -7.27 4.66
N ASN A 32 6.92 -8.49 4.60
CA ASN A 32 7.71 -9.72 4.76
C ASN A 32 8.11 -10.32 3.39
N PRO A 33 9.05 -11.26 3.35
CA PRO A 33 9.37 -11.98 2.12
C PRO A 33 8.11 -12.57 1.46
N THR A 34 8.03 -12.47 0.15
CA THR A 34 6.89 -12.98 -0.63
C THR A 34 6.73 -14.48 -0.43
N THR A 35 5.54 -14.90 -0.06
CA THR A 35 5.18 -16.32 0.12
C THR A 35 4.08 -16.73 -0.84
N LYS A 36 4.15 -18.00 -1.31
CA LYS A 36 3.13 -18.60 -2.18
C LYS A 36 2.19 -19.44 -1.36
N THR A 37 0.91 -19.38 -1.66
CA THR A 37 -0.12 -20.19 -1.02
C THR A 37 -1.31 -20.39 -1.95
N THR A 38 -2.25 -21.24 -1.53
CA THR A 38 -3.50 -21.49 -2.27
C THR A 38 -4.68 -21.07 -1.42
N VAL A 39 -5.66 -20.42 -2.03
CA VAL A 39 -6.92 -20.05 -1.40
C VAL A 39 -7.77 -21.31 -1.18
N THR A 40 -8.09 -21.63 0.06
CA THR A 40 -8.91 -22.78 0.42
C THR A 40 -10.34 -22.44 0.77
N GLY A 41 -10.65 -21.18 0.97
CA GLY A 41 -12.01 -20.69 1.22
C GLY A 41 -12.09 -19.18 1.20
N VAL A 42 -13.27 -18.70 0.84
CA VAL A 42 -13.63 -17.27 0.89
C VAL A 42 -14.92 -17.14 1.69
N GLU A 43 -14.98 -16.19 2.61
CA GLU A 43 -16.15 -15.94 3.44
C GLU A 43 -16.47 -14.46 3.53
N MET A 44 -17.74 -14.11 3.49
CA MET A 44 -18.24 -12.78 3.78
C MET A 44 -19.53 -12.87 4.61
N PHE A 45 -19.58 -12.12 5.72
CA PHE A 45 -20.75 -12.12 6.64
C PHE A 45 -21.19 -13.53 7.07
N ARG A 46 -20.22 -14.42 7.39
CA ARG A 46 -20.46 -15.82 7.77
C ARG A 46 -21.10 -16.70 6.68
N ARG A 47 -21.00 -16.28 5.42
CA ARG A 47 -21.40 -17.08 4.27
C ARG A 47 -20.18 -17.44 3.45
N LEU A 48 -20.07 -18.71 3.09
CA LEU A 48 -19.05 -19.18 2.17
C LEU A 48 -19.37 -18.68 0.77
N LEU A 49 -18.34 -18.23 0.07
CA LEU A 49 -18.40 -17.74 -1.30
C LEU A 49 -17.43 -18.56 -2.16
N ASP A 50 -17.73 -18.68 -3.43
CA ASP A 50 -16.81 -19.28 -4.41
C ASP A 50 -15.71 -18.31 -4.82
N GLN A 51 -15.99 -17.00 -4.73
CA GLN A 51 -15.06 -15.93 -5.11
C GLN A 51 -15.23 -14.67 -4.27
N GLY A 52 -14.20 -13.83 -4.25
CA GLY A 52 -14.23 -12.46 -3.73
C GLY A 52 -13.70 -11.47 -4.75
N GLN A 53 -14.14 -10.22 -4.69
CA GLN A 53 -13.78 -9.16 -5.64
C GLN A 53 -13.02 -8.03 -4.95
N ALA A 54 -12.24 -7.28 -5.73
CA ALA A 54 -11.59 -6.08 -5.24
C ALA A 54 -12.64 -5.08 -4.70
N GLY A 55 -12.41 -4.61 -3.46
CA GLY A 55 -13.33 -3.74 -2.73
C GLY A 55 -14.23 -4.47 -1.73
N ASP A 56 -14.34 -5.79 -1.82
CA ASP A 56 -15.07 -6.58 -0.84
C ASP A 56 -14.31 -6.67 0.49
N ASN A 57 -15.08 -6.77 1.57
CA ASN A 57 -14.53 -7.08 2.89
C ASN A 57 -14.75 -8.57 3.17
N ILE A 58 -13.77 -9.37 2.83
CA ILE A 58 -13.84 -10.85 2.89
C ILE A 58 -12.82 -11.43 3.86
N GLY A 59 -13.14 -12.59 4.41
CA GLY A 59 -12.19 -13.49 5.04
C GLY A 59 -11.68 -14.51 4.02
N VAL A 60 -10.37 -14.66 3.92
CA VAL A 60 -9.75 -15.64 3.02
C VAL A 60 -9.01 -16.67 3.84
N LEU A 61 -9.27 -17.95 3.56
CA LEU A 61 -8.53 -19.07 4.14
C LEU A 61 -7.39 -19.44 3.21
N LEU A 62 -6.20 -19.48 3.74
CA LEU A 62 -4.97 -19.75 3.00
C LEU A 62 -4.33 -21.06 3.50
N ARG A 63 -3.87 -21.90 2.57
CA ARG A 63 -3.24 -23.17 2.88
C ARG A 63 -1.91 -22.95 3.61
N GLY A 64 -1.76 -23.58 4.79
CA GLY A 64 -0.50 -23.57 5.54
C GLY A 64 -0.09 -22.22 6.13
N THR A 65 -0.95 -21.22 6.03
CA THR A 65 -0.69 -19.86 6.53
C THR A 65 -1.46 -19.64 7.84
N LYS A 66 -0.78 -19.19 8.86
CA LYS A 66 -1.38 -18.83 10.14
C LYS A 66 -1.65 -17.32 10.17
N ARG A 67 -2.49 -16.90 11.12
CA ARG A 67 -2.83 -15.49 11.31
C ARG A 67 -1.60 -14.62 11.62
N GLU A 68 -0.69 -15.14 12.43
CA GLU A 68 0.54 -14.48 12.82
C GLU A 68 1.55 -14.30 11.68
N ASP A 69 1.38 -15.03 10.58
CA ASP A 69 2.25 -14.92 9.39
C ASP A 69 1.84 -13.77 8.47
N ILE A 70 0.68 -13.16 8.74
CA ILE A 70 0.09 -12.11 7.90
C ILE A 70 0.08 -10.79 8.62
N GLU A 71 0.55 -9.75 7.94
CA GLU A 71 0.58 -8.38 8.46
C GLU A 71 -0.33 -7.45 7.66
N ARG A 72 -0.83 -6.42 8.35
CA ARG A 72 -1.61 -5.36 7.72
C ARG A 72 -0.74 -4.64 6.69
N GLY A 73 -1.26 -4.47 5.48
CA GLY A 73 -0.55 -3.82 4.37
C GLY A 73 -0.01 -4.79 3.33
N GLN A 74 0.01 -6.08 3.63
CA GLN A 74 0.30 -7.09 2.63
C GLN A 74 -0.84 -7.20 1.61
N VAL A 75 -0.51 -7.64 0.42
CA VAL A 75 -1.43 -7.77 -0.71
C VAL A 75 -1.47 -9.22 -1.17
N LEU A 76 -2.68 -9.75 -1.40
CA LEU A 76 -2.87 -11.00 -2.12
C LEU A 76 -2.86 -10.70 -3.61
N ALA A 77 -1.98 -11.34 -4.34
CA ALA A 77 -1.80 -11.11 -5.77
C ALA A 77 -1.65 -12.40 -6.54
N LYS A 78 -2.00 -12.36 -7.83
CA LYS A 78 -1.65 -13.45 -8.74
C LYS A 78 -0.13 -13.57 -8.81
N PRO A 79 0.44 -14.78 -8.82
CA PRO A 79 1.88 -14.98 -8.86
C PRO A 79 2.57 -14.16 -9.95
N GLY A 80 3.60 -13.40 -9.56
CA GLY A 80 4.39 -12.55 -10.47
C GLY A 80 3.70 -11.27 -10.95
N SER A 81 2.51 -10.92 -10.45
CA SER A 81 1.77 -9.75 -10.93
C SER A 81 2.19 -8.44 -10.28
N ILE A 82 2.72 -8.47 -9.08
CA ILE A 82 3.21 -7.32 -8.34
C ILE A 82 4.42 -7.71 -7.50
N THR A 83 5.34 -6.79 -7.30
CA THR A 83 6.57 -6.99 -6.52
C THR A 83 6.66 -5.97 -5.39
N PRO A 84 7.34 -6.30 -4.27
CA PRO A 84 7.57 -5.36 -3.19
C PRO A 84 8.75 -4.45 -3.52
N HIS A 85 8.65 -3.16 -3.15
CA HIS A 85 9.67 -2.15 -3.39
C HIS A 85 9.81 -1.22 -2.19
N THR A 86 11.01 -0.65 -2.02
CA THR A 86 11.32 0.31 -0.97
C THR A 86 11.62 1.70 -1.51
N LYS A 87 12.09 1.81 -2.76
CA LYS A 87 12.51 3.10 -3.33
C LYS A 87 11.74 3.41 -4.60
N PHE A 88 11.21 4.61 -4.66
CA PHE A 88 10.44 5.08 -5.79
C PHE A 88 10.50 6.60 -5.94
N GLU A 89 10.26 7.06 -7.16
CA GLU A 89 10.00 8.47 -7.48
C GLU A 89 8.49 8.71 -7.50
N CYS A 90 8.07 9.84 -7.01
CA CYS A 90 6.66 10.20 -6.93
C CYS A 90 6.41 11.68 -7.18
N GLU A 91 5.21 11.99 -7.63
CA GLU A 91 4.64 13.33 -7.64
C GLU A 91 3.71 13.48 -6.44
N VAL A 92 3.88 14.55 -5.68
CA VAL A 92 3.14 14.82 -4.46
C VAL A 92 2.56 16.23 -4.49
N TYR A 93 1.30 16.33 -4.12
CA TYR A 93 0.65 17.59 -3.76
C TYR A 93 0.61 17.72 -2.23
N VAL A 94 1.18 18.80 -1.72
CA VAL A 94 1.20 19.10 -0.28
C VAL A 94 -0.03 19.93 0.07
N LEU A 95 -0.90 19.40 0.94
CA LEU A 95 -2.14 20.06 1.33
C LEU A 95 -1.87 21.38 2.06
N LYS A 96 -2.65 22.40 1.72
CA LYS A 96 -2.65 23.68 2.42
C LYS A 96 -3.28 23.58 3.80
N LYS A 97 -3.06 24.58 4.64
CA LYS A 97 -3.67 24.67 5.97
C LYS A 97 -5.20 24.61 5.90
N GLU A 98 -5.81 25.31 4.93
CA GLU A 98 -7.26 25.38 4.72
C GLU A 98 -7.85 24.02 4.29
N GLU A 99 -7.02 23.14 3.71
CA GLU A 99 -7.37 21.77 3.33
C GLU A 99 -7.12 20.75 4.46
N GLY A 100 -6.76 21.24 5.66
CA GLY A 100 -6.41 20.40 6.79
C GLY A 100 -4.96 19.92 6.81
N GLY A 101 -4.13 20.44 5.90
CA GLY A 101 -2.72 20.08 5.75
C GLY A 101 -1.79 20.83 6.70
N ARG A 102 -0.53 20.95 6.27
CA ARG A 102 0.52 21.66 6.99
C ARG A 102 0.35 23.20 6.85
N HIS A 103 0.89 23.93 7.82
CA HIS A 103 1.05 25.39 7.76
C HIS A 103 2.52 25.83 7.69
N THR A 104 3.44 24.86 7.77
CA THR A 104 4.89 25.08 7.68
C THR A 104 5.49 24.24 6.55
N PRO A 105 6.57 24.71 5.91
CA PRO A 105 7.27 23.94 4.91
C PRO A 105 7.95 22.72 5.54
N PHE A 106 8.36 21.76 4.71
CA PHE A 106 9.27 20.70 5.10
C PHE A 106 10.55 20.76 4.26
N PHE A 107 11.61 20.14 4.78
CA PHE A 107 12.95 20.21 4.25
C PHE A 107 13.48 18.82 3.91
N LYS A 108 14.67 18.73 3.35
CA LYS A 108 15.38 17.45 3.16
C LYS A 108 15.45 16.67 4.47
N GLY A 109 15.27 15.36 4.37
CA GLY A 109 15.25 14.47 5.54
C GLY A 109 13.89 14.39 6.25
N TYR A 110 12.84 14.99 5.69
CA TYR A 110 11.48 14.82 6.17
C TYR A 110 11.08 13.33 6.14
N ARG A 111 10.56 12.83 7.25
CA ARG A 111 10.23 11.40 7.43
C ARG A 111 8.79 11.21 7.93
N PRO A 112 7.80 11.45 7.06
CA PRO A 112 6.40 11.23 7.39
C PRO A 112 6.02 9.75 7.26
N GLN A 113 4.72 9.49 7.46
CA GLN A 113 4.10 8.22 7.16
C GLN A 113 3.48 8.25 5.77
N PHE A 114 3.76 7.22 4.99
CA PHE A 114 3.17 6.98 3.67
C PHE A 114 2.07 5.95 3.82
N TYR A 115 0.84 6.34 3.53
CA TYR A 115 -0.32 5.47 3.62
C TYR A 115 -0.60 4.82 2.28
N PHE A 116 -0.23 3.55 2.17
CA PHE A 116 -0.51 2.72 1.00
C PHE A 116 -1.64 1.73 1.32
N ARG A 117 -2.71 1.76 0.56
CA ARG A 117 -3.87 0.86 0.69
C ARG A 117 -4.40 0.80 2.13
N THR A 118 -3.86 -0.07 2.97
CA THR A 118 -4.36 -0.36 4.31
C THR A 118 -3.38 -0.08 5.43
N THR A 119 -2.14 0.32 5.14
CA THR A 119 -1.10 0.51 6.15
C THR A 119 -0.28 1.76 5.96
N ASP A 120 0.26 2.26 7.07
CA ASP A 120 1.24 3.34 7.12
C ASP A 120 2.65 2.75 7.13
N VAL A 121 3.56 3.35 6.37
CA VAL A 121 4.99 3.02 6.39
C VAL A 121 5.78 4.31 6.45
N THR A 122 6.72 4.38 7.38
CA THR A 122 7.64 5.53 7.46
C THR A 122 8.58 5.52 6.25
N GLY A 123 8.74 6.68 5.63
CA GLY A 123 9.66 6.87 4.52
C GLY A 123 10.43 8.17 4.63
N ALA A 124 11.67 8.17 4.14
CA ALA A 124 12.50 9.36 4.03
C ALA A 124 12.27 10.02 2.66
N CYS A 125 12.01 11.32 2.67
CA CYS A 125 11.86 12.13 1.47
C CYS A 125 13.21 12.71 1.04
N GLU A 126 13.58 12.47 -0.20
CA GLU A 126 14.73 13.09 -0.86
C GLU A 126 14.24 14.09 -1.89
N LEU A 127 14.46 15.36 -1.60
CA LEU A 127 14.11 16.45 -2.50
C LEU A 127 15.14 16.59 -3.62
N PRO A 128 14.76 17.10 -4.81
CA PRO A 128 15.69 17.45 -5.87
C PRO A 128 16.80 18.38 -5.39
N ALA A 129 17.94 18.36 -6.05
CA ALA A 129 19.13 19.13 -5.63
C ALA A 129 18.90 20.65 -5.61
N ASP A 130 18.02 21.13 -6.46
CA ASP A 130 17.60 22.54 -6.60
C ASP A 130 16.47 22.97 -5.65
N THR A 131 15.94 22.02 -4.88
CA THR A 131 14.80 22.25 -3.96
C THR A 131 15.27 22.10 -2.51
N GLU A 132 15.31 23.22 -1.78
CA GLU A 132 15.67 23.21 -0.36
C GLU A 132 14.48 22.90 0.55
N MET A 133 13.29 23.38 0.18
CA MET A 133 12.06 23.22 0.95
C MET A 133 10.86 23.08 0.04
N VAL A 134 9.79 22.51 0.58
CA VAL A 134 8.48 22.37 -0.07
C VAL A 134 7.43 23.06 0.80
N MET A 135 6.68 23.98 0.19
CA MET A 135 5.63 24.75 0.86
C MET A 135 4.29 24.02 0.77
N PRO A 136 3.38 24.25 1.76
CA PRO A 136 2.00 23.83 1.61
C PRO A 136 1.37 24.43 0.36
N GLY A 137 0.72 23.59 -0.46
CA GLY A 137 0.14 23.97 -1.76
C GLY A 137 1.05 23.71 -2.96
N ASP A 138 2.29 23.29 -2.74
CA ASP A 138 3.20 22.95 -3.82
C ASP A 138 2.93 21.54 -4.37
N ASN A 139 3.24 21.36 -5.66
CA ASN A 139 3.47 20.07 -6.28
C ASN A 139 4.99 19.86 -6.36
N VAL A 140 5.43 18.68 -5.95
CA VAL A 140 6.84 18.33 -5.97
C VAL A 140 7.05 16.92 -6.47
N THR A 141 8.08 16.73 -7.30
CA THR A 141 8.62 15.41 -7.64
C THR A 141 9.76 15.11 -6.68
N MET A 142 9.69 13.99 -6.01
CA MET A 142 10.73 13.58 -5.04
C MET A 142 10.96 12.08 -5.05
N ASN A 143 12.11 11.66 -4.55
CA ASN A 143 12.42 10.27 -4.26
C ASN A 143 12.04 9.94 -2.82
N VAL A 144 11.59 8.72 -2.60
CA VAL A 144 11.20 8.21 -1.29
C VAL A 144 11.86 6.87 -1.06
N GLU A 145 12.40 6.69 0.15
CA GLU A 145 12.88 5.41 0.65
C GLU A 145 12.07 4.98 1.87
N LEU A 146 11.32 3.89 1.74
CA LEU A 146 10.51 3.31 2.80
C LEU A 146 11.35 2.41 3.72
N ILE A 147 10.99 2.34 4.99
CA ILE A 147 11.65 1.43 5.95
C ILE A 147 11.26 -0.04 5.77
N HIS A 148 10.15 -0.32 5.10
CA HIS A 148 9.67 -1.67 4.76
C HIS A 148 9.23 -1.74 3.30
N PRO A 149 9.45 -2.88 2.64
CA PRO A 149 8.98 -3.06 1.27
C PRO A 149 7.46 -3.14 1.21
N ILE A 150 6.87 -2.46 0.25
CA ILE A 150 5.44 -2.44 -0.02
C ILE A 150 5.19 -2.96 -1.43
N ALA A 151 4.15 -3.79 -1.60
CA ALA A 151 3.66 -4.20 -2.90
C ALA A 151 3.27 -2.95 -3.71
N MET A 152 4.00 -2.67 -4.79
CA MET A 152 3.96 -1.39 -5.48
C MET A 152 4.03 -1.56 -6.98
N GLU A 153 3.36 -0.66 -7.69
CA GLU A 153 3.45 -0.50 -9.13
C GLU A 153 3.38 1.00 -9.49
N GLU A 154 3.83 1.34 -10.68
CA GLU A 154 3.67 2.71 -11.20
C GLU A 154 2.19 3.06 -11.32
N GLY A 155 1.84 4.29 -10.92
CA GLY A 155 0.47 4.77 -10.85
C GLY A 155 -0.24 4.48 -9.53
N LEU A 156 0.41 3.80 -8.57
CA LEU A 156 -0.15 3.60 -7.23
C LEU A 156 -0.27 4.93 -6.50
N ARG A 157 -1.46 5.23 -6.00
CA ARG A 157 -1.73 6.42 -5.19
C ARG A 157 -1.50 6.15 -3.72
N PHE A 158 -1.06 7.17 -3.01
CA PHE A 158 -0.84 7.13 -1.57
C PHE A 158 -1.16 8.48 -0.92
N ALA A 159 -1.33 8.47 0.39
CA ALA A 159 -1.42 9.67 1.20
C ALA A 159 -0.17 9.82 2.07
N ILE A 160 0.21 11.06 2.36
CA ILE A 160 1.25 11.39 3.34
C ILE A 160 0.55 11.84 4.62
N ARG A 161 0.94 11.27 5.74
CA ARG A 161 0.30 11.49 7.03
C ARG A 161 1.30 11.87 8.13
N GLU A 162 0.88 12.79 8.98
CA GLU A 162 1.56 13.16 10.21
C GLU A 162 0.58 13.06 11.37
N GLY A 163 0.93 12.30 12.41
CA GLY A 163 0.08 12.16 13.60
C GLY A 163 -1.35 11.75 13.28
N GLY A 164 -1.56 10.89 12.27
CA GLY A 164 -2.89 10.46 11.83
C GLY A 164 -3.63 11.43 10.92
N ARG A 165 -3.07 12.62 10.64
CA ARG A 165 -3.65 13.63 9.74
C ARG A 165 -3.00 13.56 8.36
N THR A 166 -3.80 13.60 7.31
CA THR A 166 -3.31 13.67 5.93
C THR A 166 -2.77 15.06 5.64
N VAL A 167 -1.52 15.13 5.20
CA VAL A 167 -0.82 16.37 4.88
C VAL A 167 -0.41 16.46 3.41
N GLY A 168 -0.57 15.39 2.67
CA GLY A 168 -0.28 15.34 1.25
C GLY A 168 -0.88 14.11 0.58
N ALA A 169 -0.92 14.14 -0.73
CA ALA A 169 -1.33 13.02 -1.56
C ALA A 169 -0.38 12.92 -2.76
N GLY A 170 -0.08 11.71 -3.17
CA GLY A 170 0.85 11.48 -4.26
C GLY A 170 0.54 10.23 -5.08
N VAL A 171 1.31 10.10 -6.14
CA VAL A 171 1.28 8.96 -7.05
C VAL A 171 2.71 8.50 -7.34
N VAL A 172 2.92 7.19 -7.35
CA VAL A 172 4.20 6.58 -7.75
C VAL A 172 4.37 6.76 -9.25
N THR A 173 5.41 7.46 -9.67
CA THR A 173 5.73 7.71 -11.09
C THR A 173 6.71 6.71 -11.63
N LYS A 174 7.69 6.29 -10.81
CA LYS A 174 8.73 5.35 -11.20
C LYS A 174 9.22 4.55 -10.00
N ILE A 175 9.44 3.27 -10.18
CA ILE A 175 10.06 2.40 -9.18
C ILE A 175 11.57 2.37 -9.45
N THR A 176 12.38 2.57 -8.41
CA THR A 176 13.83 2.62 -8.52
C THR A 176 14.54 1.45 -7.84
N GLU A 177 13.91 0.83 -6.81
CA GLU A 177 14.42 -0.38 -6.14
C GLU A 177 13.29 -1.14 -5.42
#